data_891d7d74f5f77fbe5e23eb5869a1dff9
#
_entry.id   891d7d74f5f77fbe5e23eb5869a1dff9
#
_cell.length_a   1.000
_cell.length_b   1.000
_cell.length_c   1.000
_cell.angle_alpha   90.00
_cell.angle_beta   90.00
_cell.angle_gamma   90.00
#
_symmetry.space_group_name_H-M   'P 1'
#
loop_
_entity.id
_entity.type
_entity.pdbx_description
1 polymer ?
#
loop_
_entity_poly.entity_id
_entity_poly.type
_entity_poly.pdbx_seq_one_letter_code
_entity_poly.pdbx_strand_id
1 'polypeptide(L)'
;MAGKNFDISKFAATLKPVSESDTMMEIPVDDIRDNPRNFSPTPDPQALRALADSIRANGLLEPPTVVPAGDGTYRLISGHSRLAAIRSMWEDVTEADWTRFSKILCRVLPPMSEGQEQAAVIEANRQRVKSNAL
;
A
#
# COMPACT_ATOMS: atom_id res chain seq x y z
N MET A 1 9.23 27.44 10.99
CA MET A 1 8.48 26.21 11.21
C MET A 1 8.31 25.47 9.91
N ALA A 2 9.06 24.42 9.81
CA ALA A 2 9.09 23.64 8.57
C ALA A 2 7.72 23.09 8.19
N GLY A 3 6.90 22.74 9.18
CA GLY A 3 5.59 22.19 8.91
C GLY A 3 4.60 23.09 8.23
N LYS A 4 4.87 24.39 8.23
CA LYS A 4 3.96 25.36 7.60
C LYS A 4 3.98 25.27 6.08
N ASN A 5 5.09 24.80 5.55
CA ASN A 5 5.33 24.84 4.11
C ASN A 5 5.26 23.43 3.52
N PHE A 6 4.26 22.69 3.97
CA PHE A 6 4.05 21.37 3.41
C PHE A 6 3.92 21.48 1.89
N ASP A 7 4.79 20.76 1.19
CA ASP A 7 4.87 20.79 -0.26
C ASP A 7 4.32 19.47 -0.80
N ILE A 8 3.10 19.52 -1.30
CA ILE A 8 2.45 18.33 -1.83
C ILE A 8 3.17 17.79 -3.07
N SER A 9 3.92 18.63 -3.78
CA SER A 9 4.64 18.15 -4.95
C SER A 9 5.75 17.17 -4.56
N LYS A 10 6.35 17.32 -3.39
CA LYS A 10 7.29 16.33 -2.87
C LYS A 10 6.63 15.00 -2.59
N PHE A 11 5.41 15.04 -2.07
CA PHE A 11 4.64 13.81 -1.85
C PHE A 11 4.22 13.16 -3.15
N ALA A 12 3.80 13.93 -4.12
CA ALA A 12 3.48 13.40 -5.43
C ALA A 12 4.67 12.68 -6.03
N ALA A 13 5.88 13.23 -5.85
CA ALA A 13 7.09 12.59 -6.33
C ALA A 13 7.37 11.28 -5.61
N THR A 14 7.12 11.19 -4.30
CA THR A 14 7.35 9.95 -3.54
C THR A 14 6.34 8.87 -3.86
N LEU A 15 5.19 9.24 -4.45
CA LEU A 15 4.15 8.28 -4.82
C LEU A 15 4.28 7.78 -6.26
N LYS A 16 5.29 8.21 -6.98
CA LYS A 16 5.58 7.71 -8.32
C LYS A 16 6.15 6.28 -8.24
N PRO A 17 6.31 5.60 -9.37
CA PRO A 17 6.86 4.24 -9.36
C PRO A 17 8.14 4.15 -8.55
N VAL A 18 8.33 3.00 -7.91
CA VAL A 18 9.48 2.73 -7.06
C VAL A 18 10.77 2.86 -7.85
N SER A 19 11.77 3.48 -7.24
CA SER A 19 13.10 3.60 -7.80
C SER A 19 14.13 3.00 -6.84
N GLU A 20 15.37 2.88 -7.29
CA GLU A 20 16.45 2.32 -6.45
C GLU A 20 16.72 3.15 -5.20
N SER A 21 16.39 4.46 -5.24
CA SER A 21 16.61 5.34 -4.09
C SER A 21 15.53 5.23 -3.03
N ASP A 22 14.42 4.55 -3.32
CA ASP A 22 13.33 4.41 -2.36
C ASP A 22 13.71 3.41 -1.27
N THR A 23 13.22 3.68 -0.04
CA THR A 23 13.39 2.74 1.07
C THR A 23 12.42 1.59 0.92
N MET A 24 12.96 0.39 0.81
CA MET A 24 12.16 -0.82 0.66
C MET A 24 12.38 -1.73 1.85
N MET A 25 11.32 -2.30 2.39
CA MET A 25 11.40 -3.23 3.51
C MET A 25 10.39 -4.35 3.34
N GLU A 26 10.78 -5.56 3.74
CA GLU A 26 9.82 -6.65 3.88
C GLU A 26 9.10 -6.49 5.21
N ILE A 27 7.77 -6.44 5.16
CA ILE A 27 6.95 -6.20 6.33
C ILE A 27 5.92 -7.33 6.45
N PRO A 28 5.79 -7.94 7.66
CA PRO A 28 4.74 -8.91 7.87
C PRO A 28 3.36 -8.31 7.56
N VAL A 29 2.54 -9.04 6.84
CA VAL A 29 1.19 -8.56 6.47
C VAL A 29 0.39 -8.18 7.72
N ASP A 30 0.58 -8.93 8.82
CA ASP A 30 -0.12 -8.66 10.07
C ASP A 30 0.26 -7.32 10.70
N ASP A 31 1.40 -6.75 10.33
CA ASP A 31 1.84 -5.46 10.85
C ASP A 31 1.40 -4.28 9.98
N ILE A 32 0.70 -4.55 8.88
CA ILE A 32 0.22 -3.51 7.99
C ILE A 32 -1.25 -3.26 8.27
N ARG A 33 -1.60 -2.01 8.57
CA ARG A 33 -2.96 -1.59 8.89
C ARG A 33 -3.56 -0.81 7.72
N ASP A 34 -4.86 -0.96 7.53
CA ASP A 34 -5.58 -0.10 6.62
C ASP A 34 -5.50 1.34 7.10
N ASN A 35 -5.55 2.27 6.17
CA ASN A 35 -5.55 3.68 6.53
C ASN A 35 -7.00 4.15 6.69
N PRO A 36 -7.36 4.71 7.86
CA PRO A 36 -8.73 5.18 8.07
C PRO A 36 -9.12 6.33 7.14
N ARG A 37 -8.15 6.95 6.50
CA ARG A 37 -8.39 8.05 5.55
C ARG A 37 -8.63 7.55 4.14
N ASN A 38 -8.59 6.24 3.92
CA ASN A 38 -8.85 5.66 2.62
C ASN A 38 -10.37 5.51 2.43
N PHE A 39 -10.92 6.22 1.46
CA PHE A 39 -12.35 6.18 1.17
C PHE A 39 -12.67 5.32 -0.05
N SER A 40 -11.67 4.67 -0.63
CA SER A 40 -11.91 3.79 -1.78
C SER A 40 -12.65 2.54 -1.34
N PRO A 41 -13.68 2.14 -2.07
CA PRO A 41 -14.39 0.91 -1.70
C PRO A 41 -13.49 -0.31 -1.88
N THR A 42 -13.70 -1.31 -1.03
CA THR A 42 -13.05 -2.60 -1.18
C THR A 42 -13.61 -3.26 -2.45
N PRO A 43 -12.75 -3.86 -3.29
CA PRO A 43 -13.24 -4.60 -4.44
C PRO A 43 -14.19 -5.72 -4.04
N ASP A 44 -15.12 -6.07 -4.91
CA ASP A 44 -16.03 -7.18 -4.62
C ASP A 44 -15.27 -8.50 -4.56
N PRO A 45 -15.87 -9.57 -4.00
CA PRO A 45 -15.17 -10.85 -3.81
C PRO A 45 -14.63 -11.45 -5.10
N GLN A 46 -15.31 -11.26 -6.22
CA GLN A 46 -14.84 -11.80 -7.49
C GLN A 46 -13.61 -11.04 -7.98
N ALA A 47 -13.62 -9.72 -7.85
CA ALA A 47 -12.47 -8.88 -8.22
C ALA A 47 -11.28 -9.18 -7.31
N LEU A 48 -11.51 -9.40 -6.01
CA LEU A 48 -10.45 -9.78 -5.08
C LEU A 48 -9.84 -11.11 -5.46
N ARG A 49 -10.66 -12.09 -5.84
CA ARG A 49 -10.15 -13.40 -6.26
C ARG A 49 -9.29 -13.29 -7.50
N ALA A 50 -9.75 -12.53 -8.49
CA ALA A 50 -8.99 -12.32 -9.71
C ALA A 50 -7.64 -11.66 -9.41
N LEU A 51 -7.63 -10.67 -8.52
CA LEU A 51 -6.40 -9.99 -8.14
C LEU A 51 -5.47 -10.93 -7.36
N ALA A 52 -6.03 -11.73 -6.45
CA ALA A 52 -5.25 -12.71 -5.70
C ALA A 52 -4.60 -13.74 -6.63
N ASP A 53 -5.36 -14.23 -7.62
CA ASP A 53 -4.83 -15.17 -8.59
C ASP A 53 -3.71 -14.56 -9.42
N SER A 54 -3.86 -13.30 -9.80
CA SER A 54 -2.81 -12.58 -10.52
C SER A 54 -1.54 -12.43 -9.66
N ILE A 55 -1.71 -12.11 -8.39
CA ILE A 55 -0.58 -11.98 -7.46
C ILE A 55 0.11 -13.33 -7.26
N ARG A 56 -0.65 -14.43 -7.15
CA ARG A 56 -0.05 -15.77 -7.06
C ARG A 56 0.75 -16.12 -8.31
N ALA A 57 0.24 -15.75 -9.47
CA ALA A 57 0.88 -16.09 -10.75
C ALA A 57 2.12 -15.23 -11.02
N ASN A 58 2.05 -13.95 -10.72
CA ASN A 58 3.06 -12.98 -11.15
C ASN A 58 3.85 -12.36 -10.02
N GLY A 59 3.49 -12.64 -8.76
CA GLY A 59 4.04 -11.94 -7.63
C GLY A 59 3.42 -10.56 -7.47
N LEU A 60 3.87 -9.85 -6.45
CA LEU A 60 3.39 -8.50 -6.16
C LEU A 60 4.24 -7.53 -6.96
N LEU A 61 3.79 -7.22 -8.19
CA LEU A 61 4.56 -6.45 -9.15
C LEU A 61 4.79 -5.01 -8.71
N GLU A 62 3.84 -4.46 -7.97
CA GLU A 62 3.92 -3.09 -7.50
C GLU A 62 3.82 -3.09 -5.97
N PRO A 63 4.91 -2.78 -5.27
CA PRO A 63 4.90 -2.79 -3.81
C PRO A 63 3.92 -1.78 -3.25
N PRO A 64 3.18 -2.13 -2.18
CA PRO A 64 2.40 -1.14 -1.46
C PRO A 64 3.29 -0.06 -0.85
N THR A 65 2.71 1.12 -0.64
CA THR A 65 3.40 2.20 0.05
C THR A 65 2.82 2.35 1.45
N VAL A 66 3.68 2.42 2.45
CA VAL A 66 3.29 2.48 3.85
C VAL A 66 4.04 3.59 4.57
N VAL A 67 3.53 3.97 5.74
CA VAL A 67 4.17 4.91 6.64
C VAL A 67 4.21 4.30 8.05
N PRO A 68 5.30 4.48 8.82
CA PRO A 68 5.36 3.94 10.18
C PRO A 68 4.28 4.57 11.07
N ALA A 69 3.64 3.72 11.87
CA ALA A 69 2.63 4.18 12.83
C ALA A 69 3.23 4.54 14.19
N GLY A 70 4.49 4.17 14.44
CA GLY A 70 5.17 4.49 15.69
C GLY A 70 5.10 3.41 16.75
N ASP A 71 4.35 2.35 16.51
CA ASP A 71 4.15 1.25 17.47
C ASP A 71 4.63 -0.09 16.90
N GLY A 72 5.47 -0.07 15.88
CA GLY A 72 5.93 -1.28 15.21
C GLY A 72 5.03 -1.73 14.08
N THR A 73 3.92 -1.05 13.87
CA THR A 73 3.04 -1.31 12.74
C THR A 73 3.16 -0.21 11.70
N TYR A 74 2.50 -0.41 10.55
CA TYR A 74 2.56 0.50 9.42
C TYR A 74 1.14 0.73 8.90
N ARG A 75 0.87 1.94 8.41
CA ARG A 75 -0.41 2.27 7.79
C ARG A 75 -0.22 2.38 6.29
N LEU A 76 -1.15 1.84 5.53
CA LEU A 76 -1.12 1.93 4.07
C LEU A 76 -1.35 3.35 3.60
N ILE A 77 -0.54 3.76 2.63
CA ILE A 77 -0.79 4.96 1.83
C ILE A 77 -1.40 4.54 0.49
N SER A 78 -0.87 3.50 -0.13
CA SER A 78 -1.43 2.97 -1.37
C SER A 78 -1.26 1.46 -1.41
N GLY A 79 -2.10 0.79 -2.20
CA GLY A 79 -2.06 -0.65 -2.32
C GLY A 79 -3.16 -1.35 -1.53
N HIS A 80 -4.24 -0.65 -1.17
CA HIS A 80 -5.32 -1.22 -0.37
C HIS A 80 -5.95 -2.44 -1.01
N SER A 81 -6.19 -2.40 -2.33
CA SER A 81 -6.76 -3.55 -3.04
C SER A 81 -5.82 -4.74 -3.06
N ARG A 82 -4.53 -4.48 -3.25
CA ARG A 82 -3.52 -5.54 -3.25
C ARG A 82 -3.41 -6.21 -1.88
N LEU A 83 -3.41 -5.39 -0.82
CA LEU A 83 -3.36 -5.96 0.52
C LEU A 83 -4.65 -6.71 0.85
N ALA A 84 -5.81 -6.20 0.42
CA ALA A 84 -7.07 -6.90 0.59
C ALA A 84 -7.06 -8.24 -0.12
N ALA A 85 -6.50 -8.31 -1.32
CA ALA A 85 -6.37 -9.55 -2.07
C ALA A 85 -5.47 -10.55 -1.34
N ILE A 86 -4.34 -10.08 -0.83
CA ILE A 86 -3.42 -10.96 -0.08
C ILE A 86 -4.10 -11.46 1.19
N ARG A 87 -4.79 -10.61 1.92
CA ARG A 87 -5.53 -11.03 3.11
C ARG A 87 -6.61 -12.04 2.79
N SER A 88 -7.25 -11.93 1.62
CA SER A 88 -8.27 -12.89 1.21
C SER A 88 -7.71 -14.29 1.00
N MET A 89 -6.40 -14.41 0.74
CA MET A 89 -5.76 -15.71 0.62
C MET A 89 -5.73 -16.49 1.93
N TRP A 90 -5.81 -15.79 3.07
CA TRP A 90 -5.72 -16.43 4.37
C TRP A 90 -6.96 -17.27 4.70
N GLU A 91 -8.06 -17.11 3.97
CA GLU A 91 -9.24 -17.95 4.13
C GLU A 91 -8.98 -19.39 3.64
N ASP A 92 -8.05 -19.53 2.71
CA ASP A 92 -7.73 -20.82 2.11
C ASP A 92 -6.22 -20.85 1.81
N VAL A 93 -5.44 -20.59 2.86
CA VAL A 93 -4.00 -20.41 2.70
C VAL A 93 -3.30 -21.75 2.53
N THR A 94 -2.46 -21.84 1.52
CA THR A 94 -1.55 -22.98 1.35
C THR A 94 -0.21 -22.63 1.98
N GLU A 95 0.61 -23.66 2.24
CA GLU A 95 1.96 -23.44 2.74
C GLU A 95 2.79 -22.59 1.78
N ALA A 96 2.60 -22.80 0.48
CA ALA A 96 3.29 -22.01 -0.54
C ALA A 96 2.90 -20.53 -0.47
N ASP A 97 1.60 -20.25 -0.32
CA ASP A 97 1.11 -18.88 -0.19
C ASP A 97 1.65 -18.23 1.08
N TRP A 98 1.63 -18.96 2.19
CA TRP A 98 2.18 -18.44 3.44
C TRP A 98 3.64 -18.07 3.30
N THR A 99 4.43 -18.96 2.71
CA THR A 99 5.86 -18.71 2.52
C THR A 99 6.11 -17.47 1.68
N ARG A 100 5.31 -17.27 0.63
CA ARG A 100 5.52 -16.15 -0.30
C ARG A 100 4.98 -14.83 0.21
N PHE A 101 3.86 -14.85 0.94
CA PHE A 101 3.08 -13.63 1.19
C PHE A 101 2.84 -13.31 2.65
N SER A 102 3.41 -14.05 3.59
CA SER A 102 3.34 -13.69 5.00
C SER A 102 4.07 -12.37 5.29
N LYS A 103 5.11 -12.10 4.51
CA LYS A 103 5.82 -10.82 4.48
C LYS A 103 5.82 -10.33 3.05
N ILE A 104 5.63 -9.04 2.86
CA ILE A 104 5.63 -8.45 1.53
C ILE A 104 6.56 -7.26 1.49
N LEU A 105 7.16 -7.04 0.33
CA LEU A 105 8.04 -5.90 0.11
C LEU A 105 7.18 -4.65 -0.03
N CYS A 106 7.49 -3.63 0.78
CA CYS A 106 6.76 -2.37 0.78
C CYS A 106 7.73 -1.21 0.62
N ARG A 107 7.24 -0.14 -0.01
CA ARG A 107 7.94 1.13 0.00
C ARG A 107 7.56 1.87 1.28
N VAL A 108 8.56 2.26 2.07
CA VAL A 108 8.34 2.88 3.37
C VAL A 108 8.67 4.37 3.27
N LEU A 109 7.67 5.20 3.50
CA LEU A 109 7.84 6.65 3.54
C LEU A 109 8.29 7.06 4.94
N PRO A 110 8.95 8.23 5.07
CA PRO A 110 9.30 8.75 6.39
C PRO A 110 8.05 9.02 7.23
N PRO A 111 8.15 9.00 8.56
CA PRO A 111 7.03 9.38 9.42
C PRO A 111 6.53 10.77 9.05
N MET A 112 5.22 10.97 9.14
CA MET A 112 4.60 12.21 8.72
C MET A 112 3.45 12.59 9.64
N SER A 113 3.03 13.85 9.61
CA SER A 113 1.88 14.34 10.36
C SER A 113 0.58 13.80 9.78
N GLU A 114 -0.51 13.92 10.55
CA GLU A 114 -1.83 13.49 10.07
C GLU A 114 -2.22 14.21 8.76
N GLY A 115 -1.97 15.51 8.68
CA GLY A 115 -2.29 16.27 7.48
C GLY A 115 -1.49 15.82 6.27
N GLN A 116 -0.22 15.54 6.47
CA GLN A 116 0.63 15.03 5.41
C GLN A 116 0.18 13.63 4.96
N GLU A 117 -0.16 12.79 5.92
CA GLU A 117 -0.63 11.45 5.62
C GLU A 117 -1.95 11.49 4.84
N GLN A 118 -2.88 12.35 5.26
CA GLN A 118 -4.13 12.53 4.56
C GLN A 118 -3.91 12.97 3.11
N ALA A 119 -3.03 13.96 2.91
CA ALA A 119 -2.70 14.43 1.57
C ALA A 119 -2.09 13.32 0.72
N ALA A 120 -1.21 12.51 1.32
CA ALA A 120 -0.58 11.40 0.60
C ALA A 120 -1.59 10.36 0.16
N VAL A 121 -2.55 10.00 1.01
CA VAL A 121 -3.60 9.04 0.68
C VAL A 121 -4.48 9.58 -0.44
N ILE A 122 -4.86 10.85 -0.37
CA ILE A 122 -5.68 11.48 -1.40
C ILE A 122 -4.95 11.47 -2.74
N GLU A 123 -3.67 11.82 -2.72
CA GLU A 123 -2.89 11.85 -3.96
C GLU A 123 -2.73 10.45 -4.55
N ALA A 124 -2.49 9.45 -3.71
CA ALA A 124 -2.38 8.06 -4.16
C ALA A 124 -3.67 7.59 -4.83
N ASN A 125 -4.82 7.90 -4.24
CA ASN A 125 -6.12 7.53 -4.81
C ASN A 125 -6.36 8.26 -6.14
N ARG A 126 -5.97 9.51 -6.22
CA ARG A 126 -6.11 10.29 -7.45
C ARG A 126 -5.27 9.71 -8.58
N GLN A 127 -4.04 9.30 -8.29
CA GLN A 127 -3.16 8.68 -9.27
C GLN A 127 -3.73 7.35 -9.75
N ARG A 128 -4.32 6.57 -8.85
CA ARG A 128 -4.92 5.29 -9.20
C ARG A 128 -6.10 5.48 -10.16
N VAL A 129 -6.98 6.44 -9.87
CA VAL A 129 -8.12 6.73 -10.74
C VAL A 129 -7.63 7.15 -12.12
N LYS A 130 -6.61 8.00 -12.17
CA LYS A 130 -6.02 8.45 -13.43
C LYS A 130 -5.45 7.27 -14.22
N SER A 131 -4.78 6.33 -13.55
CA SER A 131 -4.24 5.13 -14.20
C SER A 131 -5.32 4.23 -14.75
N ASN A 132 -6.48 4.18 -14.09
CA ASN A 132 -7.58 3.32 -14.48
C ASN A 132 -8.52 3.96 -15.49
N ALA A 133 -8.29 5.19 -15.84
CA ALA A 133 -9.16 5.96 -16.73
C ALA A 133 -8.94 5.66 -18.22
N LEU A 134 -8.17 4.69 -18.54
CA LEU A 134 -7.88 4.31 -19.93
C LEU A 134 -8.99 3.51 -20.57
#